data_05e7ff1179da0d2fa5151ff1862a41d9
#
_entry.id   05e7ff1179da0d2fa5151ff1862a41d9
#
_cell.length_a   1.000
_cell.length_b   1.000
_cell.length_c   1.000
_cell.angle_alpha   90.00
_cell.angle_beta   90.00
_cell.angle_gamma   90.00
#
_symmetry.space_group_name_H-M   'P 1'
#
loop_
_entity.id
_entity.type
_entity.pdbx_description
1 polymer ?
#
loop_
_entity_poly.entity_id
_entity_poly.type
_entity_poly.pdbx_seq_one_letter_code
_entity_poly.pdbx_strand_id
1 'polypeptide(L)'
;MAEFIKIYSDNPNESAIAKVVKVLKEGGLVIYPTDTVYGLGCDITNTKALERIARIKGVKLEKANFSFICHDLSNLSDYVKQIDTATFKILKRALPGPYTFILPGSTYLPKEFKKITT
;
A
#
# COMPACT_ATOMS: atom_id res chain seq x y z
N MET A 1 -1.54 14.72 -16.98
CA MET A 1 -2.75 14.11 -17.52
C MET A 1 -2.81 12.63 -17.15
N ALA A 2 -3.95 12.15 -16.71
CA ALA A 2 -4.10 10.74 -16.34
C ALA A 2 -4.14 9.83 -17.55
N GLU A 3 -3.50 8.68 -17.46
CA GLU A 3 -3.53 7.64 -18.47
C GLU A 3 -4.35 6.45 -17.96
N PHE A 4 -5.23 5.92 -18.79
CA PHE A 4 -6.01 4.74 -18.48
C PHE A 4 -5.31 3.51 -19.04
N ILE A 5 -4.96 2.56 -18.16
CA ILE A 5 -4.27 1.33 -18.55
C ILE A 5 -5.16 0.15 -18.20
N LYS A 6 -5.49 -0.67 -19.21
CA LYS A 6 -6.32 -1.85 -19.01
C LYS A 6 -5.45 -3.07 -18.74
N ILE A 7 -5.68 -3.76 -17.62
CA ILE A 7 -4.96 -4.96 -17.24
C ILE A 7 -5.98 -6.04 -16.87
N TYR A 8 -5.80 -7.23 -17.43
CA TYR A 8 -6.65 -8.38 -17.15
C TYR A 8 -6.02 -9.23 -16.04
N SER A 9 -6.81 -9.63 -15.05
CA SER A 9 -6.34 -10.42 -13.92
C SER A 9 -5.84 -11.82 -14.34
N ASP A 10 -6.49 -12.41 -15.34
CA ASP A 10 -6.15 -13.78 -15.79
C ASP A 10 -4.83 -13.85 -16.55
N ASN A 11 -4.48 -12.78 -17.25
CA ASN A 11 -3.25 -12.71 -18.04
C ASN A 11 -2.73 -11.27 -18.06
N PRO A 12 -2.11 -10.82 -16.96
CA PRO A 12 -1.60 -9.45 -16.88
C PRO A 12 -0.54 -9.19 -17.96
N ASN A 13 -0.69 -8.10 -18.67
CA ASN A 13 0.27 -7.67 -19.68
C ASN A 13 1.51 -7.08 -18.99
N GLU A 14 2.68 -7.68 -19.21
CA GLU A 14 3.92 -7.23 -18.58
C GLU A 14 4.28 -5.78 -18.91
N SER A 15 4.02 -5.34 -20.15
CA SER A 15 4.33 -3.96 -20.53
C SER A 15 3.40 -2.96 -19.85
N ALA A 16 2.14 -3.32 -19.63
CA ALA A 16 1.20 -2.48 -18.88
C ALA A 16 1.61 -2.37 -17.42
N ILE A 17 2.00 -3.49 -16.79
CA ILE A 17 2.50 -3.50 -15.43
C ILE A 17 3.77 -2.69 -15.30
N ALA A 18 4.69 -2.79 -16.27
CA ALA A 18 5.92 -2.02 -16.29
C ALA A 18 5.65 -0.50 -16.31
N LYS A 19 4.63 -0.06 -17.04
CA LYS A 19 4.21 1.34 -17.05
C LYS A 19 3.73 1.80 -15.68
N VAL A 20 2.93 0.98 -15.01
CA VAL A 20 2.43 1.29 -13.66
C VAL A 20 3.59 1.39 -12.67
N VAL A 21 4.51 0.43 -12.71
CA VAL A 21 5.70 0.43 -11.84
C VAL A 21 6.53 1.69 -12.07
N LYS A 22 6.72 2.08 -13.34
CA LYS A 22 7.45 3.29 -13.68
C LYS A 22 6.79 4.54 -13.09
N VAL A 23 5.47 4.65 -13.20
CA VAL A 23 4.72 5.77 -12.62
C VAL A 23 4.95 5.83 -11.12
N LEU A 24 4.85 4.70 -10.42
CA LEU A 24 5.07 4.64 -8.98
C LEU A 24 6.50 5.04 -8.59
N LYS A 25 7.50 4.54 -9.31
CA LYS A 25 8.91 4.85 -9.05
C LYS A 25 9.22 6.32 -9.26
N GLU A 26 8.52 6.97 -10.17
CA GLU A 26 8.69 8.41 -10.46
C GLU A 26 7.90 9.31 -9.51
N GLY A 27 7.23 8.73 -8.52
CA GLY A 27 6.45 9.49 -7.54
C GLY A 27 5.03 9.81 -7.97
N GLY A 28 4.52 9.12 -9.01
CA GLY A 28 3.16 9.28 -9.46
C GLY A 28 2.15 8.54 -8.58
N LEU A 29 0.88 8.79 -8.84
CA LEU A 29 -0.23 8.16 -8.15
C LEU A 29 -0.93 7.19 -9.10
N VAL A 30 -1.50 6.13 -8.53
CA VAL A 30 -2.23 5.11 -9.29
C VAL A 30 -3.59 4.87 -8.63
N ILE A 31 -4.63 4.79 -9.46
CA ILE A 31 -5.95 4.32 -9.02
C ILE A 31 -6.09 2.89 -9.52
N TYR A 32 -6.38 1.97 -8.62
CA TYR A 32 -6.43 0.53 -8.93
C TYR A 32 -7.63 -0.14 -8.27
N PRO A 33 -8.15 -1.22 -8.86
CA PRO A 33 -9.22 -1.99 -8.24
C PRO A 33 -8.69 -2.83 -7.07
N THR A 34 -9.54 -3.01 -6.08
CA THR A 34 -9.25 -3.90 -4.94
C THR A 34 -10.40 -4.88 -4.76
N ASP A 35 -10.36 -5.70 -3.72
CA ASP A 35 -11.44 -6.65 -3.40
C ASP A 35 -12.75 -5.95 -3.02
N THR A 36 -12.69 -4.68 -2.68
CA THR A 36 -13.85 -3.91 -2.25
C THR A 36 -14.09 -2.69 -3.14
N VAL A 37 -13.36 -1.60 -2.92
CA VAL A 37 -13.48 -0.35 -3.67
C VAL A 37 -12.17 -0.04 -4.37
N TYR A 38 -12.20 0.91 -5.31
CA TYR A 38 -10.97 1.38 -5.94
C TYR A 38 -10.07 2.05 -4.92
N GLY A 39 -8.77 1.79 -5.01
CA GLY A 39 -7.76 2.41 -4.17
C GLY A 39 -6.98 3.48 -4.92
N LEU A 40 -6.48 4.44 -4.17
CA LEU A 40 -5.55 5.46 -4.66
C LEU A 40 -4.23 5.23 -3.93
N GLY A 41 -3.17 4.97 -4.68
CA GLY A 41 -1.90 4.58 -4.07
C GLY A 41 -0.68 5.22 -4.69
N CYS A 42 0.42 5.09 -3.95
CA CYS A 42 1.73 5.56 -4.37
C CYS A 42 2.81 4.69 -3.73
N ASP A 43 4.07 4.96 -4.07
CA ASP A 43 5.21 4.34 -3.41
C ASP A 43 5.35 4.91 -1.99
N ILE A 44 5.34 4.05 -0.98
CA ILE A 44 5.42 4.49 0.44
C ILE A 44 6.74 5.17 0.79
N THR A 45 7.78 5.00 -0.01
CA THR A 45 9.07 5.64 0.20
C THR A 45 9.12 7.06 -0.37
N ASN A 46 8.08 7.47 -1.09
CA ASN A 46 8.02 8.81 -1.70
C ASN A 46 7.12 9.73 -0.89
N THR A 47 7.72 10.55 -0.04
CA THR A 47 6.99 11.47 0.84
C THR A 47 6.13 12.47 0.08
N LYS A 48 6.63 12.98 -1.06
CA LYS A 48 5.88 13.94 -1.87
C LYS A 48 4.61 13.32 -2.45
N ALA A 49 4.69 12.05 -2.85
CA ALA A 49 3.52 11.34 -3.34
C ALA A 49 2.48 11.12 -2.22
N LEU A 50 2.94 10.77 -1.03
CA LEU A 50 2.06 10.65 0.14
C LEU A 50 1.36 11.97 0.47
N GLU A 51 2.11 13.07 0.44
CA GLU A 51 1.54 14.41 0.66
C GLU A 51 0.50 14.76 -0.40
N ARG A 52 0.73 14.37 -1.64
CA ARG A 52 -0.22 14.59 -2.73
C ARG A 52 -1.52 13.83 -2.51
N ILE A 53 -1.45 12.59 -2.06
CA ILE A 53 -2.65 11.81 -1.71
C ILE A 53 -3.42 12.48 -0.57
N ALA A 54 -2.71 12.89 0.49
CA ALA A 54 -3.33 13.56 1.62
C ALA A 54 -4.04 14.85 1.18
N ARG A 55 -3.43 15.62 0.28
CA ARG A 55 -4.01 16.83 -0.28
C ARG A 55 -5.28 16.53 -1.07
N ILE A 56 -5.26 15.48 -1.89
CA ILE A 56 -6.45 15.05 -2.66
C ILE A 56 -7.58 14.66 -1.72
N LYS A 57 -7.26 13.99 -0.61
CA LYS A 57 -8.25 13.62 0.40
C LYS A 57 -8.70 14.78 1.27
N GLY A 58 -8.03 15.93 1.20
CA GLY A 58 -8.35 17.08 2.01
C GLY A 58 -7.99 16.94 3.48
N VAL A 59 -6.96 16.17 3.80
CA VAL A 59 -6.50 15.94 5.17
C VAL A 59 -5.02 16.25 5.30
N LYS A 60 -4.57 16.49 6.53
CA LYS A 60 -3.14 16.63 6.81
C LYS A 60 -2.46 15.27 6.71
N LEU A 61 -1.20 15.26 6.32
CA LEU A 61 -0.44 14.01 6.17
C LEU A 61 -0.45 13.17 7.45
N GLU A 62 -0.31 13.80 8.60
CA GLU A 62 -0.30 13.09 9.90
C GLU A 62 -1.64 12.43 10.24
N LYS A 63 -2.73 12.89 9.60
CA LYS A 63 -4.09 12.38 9.83
C LYS A 63 -4.62 11.51 8.71
N ALA A 64 -3.82 11.31 7.66
CA ALA A 64 -4.20 10.46 6.54
C ALA A 64 -3.92 9.01 6.93
N ASN A 65 -4.95 8.25 7.22
CA ASN A 65 -4.82 6.85 7.64
C ASN A 65 -4.51 5.95 6.44
N PHE A 66 -3.23 5.84 6.10
CA PHE A 66 -2.78 5.01 4.99
C PHE A 66 -2.70 3.54 5.39
N SER A 67 -3.02 2.67 4.44
CA SER A 67 -2.78 1.23 4.55
C SER A 67 -1.69 0.82 3.59
N PHE A 68 -0.95 -0.23 3.92
CA PHE A 68 0.10 -0.78 3.07
C PHE A 68 -0.43 -1.97 2.28
N ILE A 69 0.07 -2.09 1.06
CA ILE A 69 -0.03 -3.33 0.30
C ILE A 69 1.36 -3.92 0.26
N CYS A 70 1.50 -5.11 0.82
CA CYS A 70 2.76 -5.84 0.81
C CYS A 70 2.70 -6.98 -0.19
N HIS A 71 3.83 -7.28 -0.80
CA HIS A 71 3.93 -8.36 -1.79
C HIS A 71 3.58 -9.72 -1.16
N ASP A 72 4.09 -9.98 0.04
CA ASP A 72 3.83 -11.21 0.79
C ASP A 72 4.02 -10.97 2.29
N LEU A 73 3.83 -12.01 3.10
CA LEU A 73 4.00 -11.91 4.55
C LEU A 73 5.45 -11.70 4.97
N SER A 74 6.41 -12.17 4.16
CA SER A 74 7.84 -11.90 4.41
C SER A 74 8.15 -10.42 4.27
N ASN A 75 7.60 -9.77 3.25
CA ASN A 75 7.75 -8.34 3.06
C ASN A 75 7.10 -7.55 4.21
N LEU A 76 5.96 -8.03 4.69
CA LEU A 76 5.27 -7.42 5.84
C LEU A 76 6.15 -7.38 7.08
N SER A 77 6.94 -8.44 7.32
CA SER A 77 7.77 -8.55 8.51
C SER A 77 8.82 -7.43 8.63
N ASP A 78 9.16 -6.77 7.53
CA ASP A 78 10.08 -5.64 7.53
C ASP A 78 9.45 -4.39 8.15
N TYR A 79 8.12 -4.29 8.13
CA TYR A 79 7.40 -3.08 8.53
C TYR A 79 6.69 -3.20 9.89
N VAL A 80 6.60 -4.39 10.44
CA VAL A 80 5.92 -4.63 11.71
C VAL A 80 6.86 -5.23 12.74
N LYS A 81 6.54 -5.06 14.01
CA LYS A 81 7.25 -5.76 15.08
C LYS A 81 7.00 -7.25 14.99
N GLN A 82 7.77 -8.04 15.69
CA GLN A 82 7.64 -9.49 15.67
C GLN A 82 6.19 -9.93 15.81
N ILE A 83 5.75 -10.78 14.89
CA ILE A 83 4.39 -11.31 14.86
C ILE A 83 4.40 -12.67 15.55
N ASP A 84 3.50 -12.87 16.54
CA ASP A 84 3.39 -14.17 17.20
C ASP A 84 2.75 -15.21 16.24
N THR A 85 2.91 -16.49 16.60
CA THR A 85 2.44 -17.60 15.76
C THR A 85 0.94 -17.57 15.54
N ALA A 86 0.16 -17.23 16.55
CA ALA A 86 -1.29 -17.18 16.45
C ALA A 86 -1.75 -16.09 15.49
N THR A 87 -1.16 -14.89 15.59
CA THR A 87 -1.44 -13.78 14.70
C THR A 87 -1.04 -14.12 13.26
N PHE A 88 0.14 -14.71 13.08
CA PHE A 88 0.63 -15.10 11.76
C PHE A 88 -0.31 -16.10 11.08
N LYS A 89 -0.85 -17.05 11.81
CA LYS A 89 -1.81 -18.02 11.26
C LYS A 89 -3.10 -17.35 10.79
N ILE A 90 -3.57 -16.35 11.52
CA ILE A 90 -4.76 -15.59 11.14
C ILE A 90 -4.49 -14.80 9.85
N LEU A 91 -3.36 -14.12 9.77
CA LEU A 91 -2.96 -13.38 8.56
C LEU A 91 -2.86 -14.30 7.35
N LYS A 92 -2.25 -15.46 7.53
CA LYS A 92 -2.05 -16.42 6.44
C LYS A 92 -3.38 -16.96 5.89
N ARG A 93 -4.40 -17.07 6.73
CA ARG A 93 -5.74 -17.52 6.32
C ARG A 93 -6.54 -16.41 5.65
N ALA A 94 -6.44 -15.18 6.17
CA ALA A 94 -7.27 -14.07 5.74
C ALA A 94 -6.74 -13.35 4.50
N LEU A 95 -5.44 -13.39 4.29
CA LEU A 95 -4.79 -12.67 3.20
C LEU A 95 -4.26 -13.62 2.12
N PRO A 96 -4.36 -13.28 0.84
CA PRO A 96 -5.06 -12.09 0.33
C PRO A 96 -6.57 -12.17 0.53
N GLY A 97 -7.19 -11.02 0.76
CA GLY A 97 -8.62 -10.93 0.98
C GLY A 97 -9.05 -9.53 1.39
N PRO A 98 -10.36 -9.30 1.58
CA PRO A 98 -10.91 -7.97 1.85
C PRO A 98 -10.75 -7.52 3.31
N TYR A 99 -9.56 -7.71 3.88
CA TYR A 99 -9.28 -7.38 5.28
C TYR A 99 -8.09 -6.45 5.38
N THR A 100 -8.18 -5.51 6.32
CA THR A 100 -7.07 -4.64 6.70
C THR A 100 -6.72 -4.94 8.16
N PHE A 101 -5.45 -5.24 8.42
CA PHE A 101 -4.97 -5.55 9.76
C PHE A 101 -4.17 -4.38 10.31
N ILE A 102 -4.35 -4.10 11.59
CA ILE A 102 -3.60 -3.06 12.31
C ILE A 102 -2.61 -3.77 13.23
N LEU A 103 -1.33 -3.56 12.97
CA LEU A 103 -0.25 -4.24 13.68
C LEU A 103 0.76 -3.22 14.21
N PRO A 104 1.47 -3.55 15.32
CA PRO A 104 2.53 -2.66 15.82
C PRO A 104 3.62 -2.48 14.77
N GLY A 105 3.97 -1.22 14.49
CA GLY A 105 4.98 -0.88 13.50
C GLY A 105 6.40 -1.09 13.98
N SER A 106 7.32 -1.41 13.05
CA SER A 106 8.75 -1.53 13.31
C SER A 106 9.46 -0.20 13.10
N THR A 107 10.78 -0.19 13.38
CA THR A 107 11.62 0.98 13.15
C THR A 107 11.85 1.27 11.66
N TYR A 108 11.61 0.29 10.79
CA TYR A 108 11.78 0.45 9.33
C TYR A 108 10.62 1.17 8.65
N LEU A 109 9.53 1.44 9.37
CA LEU A 109 8.42 2.20 8.82
C LEU A 109 8.86 3.61 8.45
N PRO A 110 8.38 4.16 7.31
CA PRO A 110 8.57 5.56 7.00
C PRO A 110 8.01 6.45 8.11
N LYS A 111 8.65 7.59 8.33
CA LYS A 111 8.35 8.52 9.41
C LYS A 111 6.87 8.89 9.49
N GLU A 112 6.22 9.04 8.35
CA GLU A 112 4.82 9.43 8.24
C GLU A 112 3.87 8.40 8.86
N PHE A 113 4.29 7.14 8.93
CA PHE A 113 3.47 6.05 9.46
C PHE A 113 3.70 5.79 10.94
N LYS A 114 4.81 6.25 11.50
CA LYS A 114 5.11 6.04 12.93
C LYS A 114 4.13 6.73 13.86
N LYS A 115 3.50 7.77 13.38
CA LYS A 115 2.48 8.51 14.13
C LYS A 115 1.10 7.87 14.04
N ILE A 116 0.88 7.03 13.06
CA ILE A 116 -0.42 6.43 12.76
C ILE A 116 -0.58 5.05 13.39
N THR A 117 0.53 4.37 13.59
CA THR A 117 0.54 2.99 14.08
C THR A 117 0.64 2.87 15.60
N THR A 118 0.69 3.96 16.27
CA THR A 118 0.62 3.98 17.72
C THR A 118 -0.81 4.18 18.20
#